data_bbbc1d927f067a768bf18fef09e83ea3
#
_entry.id   bbbc1d927f067a768bf18fef09e83ea3
#
_cell.length_a   1.000
_cell.length_b   1.000
_cell.length_c   1.000
_cell.angle_alpha   90.00
_cell.angle_beta   90.00
_cell.angle_gamma   90.00
#
_symmetry.space_group_name_H-M   'P 1'
#
loop_
_entity.id
_entity.type
_entity.pdbx_description
1 polymer ?
#
loop_
_entity_poly.entity_id
_entity_poly.type
_entity_poly.pdbx_seq_one_letter_code
_entity_poly.pdbx_strand_id
1 'polypeptide(L)'
;MIATILPGSTNFHAVGYNEYKVSKGIARLIEIQNFGSLGTFHKPTPSELVGYLQKYSSQNSRIRKPQFHVAISCKGHEMSEDELLDFAHQYLKEMGYGESGQPLLVYSHYDTENTHLHIVTSRVAPDGRKIQHSHERRRSQEVIDRILGNDRKKKTEDDIDAAKQYTFSSFAQFKASNHGFHGI
;
A
#
# COMPACT_ATOMS: atom_id res chain seq x y z
N MET A 1 -1.79 8.80 8.09
CA MET A 1 -1.36 7.63 7.29
C MET A 1 -0.41 8.05 6.19
N ILE A 2 0.70 7.31 5.99
CA ILE A 2 1.70 7.57 4.96
C ILE A 2 2.10 6.23 4.33
N ALA A 3 2.17 6.18 2.98
CA ALA A 3 2.77 5.08 2.27
C ALA A 3 4.00 5.58 1.50
N THR A 4 5.15 5.01 1.81
CA THR A 4 6.44 5.33 1.17
C THR A 4 6.85 4.19 0.27
N ILE A 5 6.81 4.41 -1.06
CA ILE A 5 7.29 3.43 -2.04
C ILE A 5 8.82 3.53 -2.11
N LEU A 6 9.47 2.45 -1.72
CA LEU A 6 10.92 2.30 -1.64
C LEU A 6 11.51 1.88 -3.00
N PRO A 7 12.83 2.06 -3.23
CA PRO A 7 13.45 1.71 -4.49
C PRO A 7 13.25 0.24 -4.88
N GLY A 8 12.94 0.01 -6.17
CA GLY A 8 12.88 -1.33 -6.73
C GLY A 8 14.26 -1.97 -6.83
N SER A 9 14.33 -3.30 -6.71
CA SER A 9 15.55 -4.11 -6.79
C SER A 9 15.37 -5.27 -7.77
N THR A 10 16.47 -5.73 -8.38
CA THR A 10 16.53 -6.98 -9.16
C THR A 10 16.50 -8.22 -8.26
N ASN A 11 17.08 -8.11 -7.06
CA ASN A 11 17.41 -9.24 -6.18
C ASN A 11 16.56 -9.29 -4.91
N PHE A 12 15.45 -8.56 -4.87
CA PHE A 12 14.57 -8.52 -3.70
C PHE A 12 15.30 -8.26 -2.37
N HIS A 13 16.24 -7.31 -2.36
CA HIS A 13 17.03 -6.94 -1.16
C HIS A 13 16.15 -6.55 0.02
N ALA A 14 14.92 -6.10 -0.22
CA ALA A 14 13.96 -5.78 0.83
C ALA A 14 13.68 -6.99 1.74
N VAL A 15 13.65 -8.20 1.21
CA VAL A 15 13.46 -9.43 2.01
C VAL A 15 14.62 -9.58 3.00
N GLY A 16 15.87 -9.54 2.52
CA GLY A 16 17.04 -9.67 3.38
C GLY A 16 17.10 -8.59 4.46
N TYR A 17 16.74 -7.35 4.13
CA TYR A 17 16.65 -6.24 5.08
C TYR A 17 15.62 -6.51 6.19
N ASN A 18 14.41 -6.92 5.82
CA ASN A 18 13.35 -7.18 6.79
C ASN A 18 13.66 -8.42 7.64
N GLU A 19 14.17 -9.51 7.04
CA GLU A 19 14.56 -10.72 7.77
C GLU A 19 15.73 -10.47 8.74
N TYR A 20 16.67 -9.58 8.39
CA TYR A 20 17.69 -9.13 9.32
C TYR A 20 17.06 -8.44 10.53
N LYS A 21 16.06 -7.57 10.37
CA LYS A 21 15.34 -6.95 11.49
C LYS A 21 14.54 -7.97 12.31
N VAL A 22 13.96 -8.98 11.66
CA VAL A 22 13.31 -10.11 12.35
C VAL A 22 14.32 -10.85 13.23
N SER A 23 15.52 -11.14 12.73
CA SER A 23 16.59 -11.79 13.53
C SER A 23 17.07 -10.97 14.71
N LYS A 24 16.88 -9.64 14.68
CA LYS A 24 17.18 -8.73 15.78
C LYS A 24 16.02 -8.54 16.76
N GLY A 25 14.86 -9.15 16.51
CA GLY A 25 13.68 -9.01 17.37
C GLY A 25 12.97 -7.65 17.27
N ILE A 26 13.31 -6.83 16.26
CA ILE A 26 12.74 -5.50 16.04
C ILE A 26 11.75 -5.46 14.86
N ALA A 27 11.47 -6.61 14.27
CA ALA A 27 10.42 -6.83 13.28
C ALA A 27 9.87 -8.24 13.38
N ARG A 28 8.71 -8.48 12.78
CA ARG A 28 8.09 -9.79 12.65
C ARG A 28 7.52 -9.96 11.24
N LEU A 29 7.76 -11.12 10.61
CA LEU A 29 7.03 -11.51 9.41
C LEU A 29 5.63 -11.97 9.85
N ILE A 30 4.61 -11.17 9.53
CA ILE A 30 3.24 -11.39 9.98
C ILE A 30 2.39 -12.09 8.93
N GLU A 31 2.80 -12.00 7.64
CA GLU A 31 2.04 -12.62 6.58
C GLU A 31 2.93 -13.10 5.44
N ILE A 32 2.62 -14.31 4.94
CA ILE A 32 3.17 -14.92 3.72
C ILE A 32 1.99 -15.39 2.88
N GLN A 33 1.79 -14.82 1.68
CA GLN A 33 0.72 -15.23 0.77
C GLN A 33 1.27 -15.68 -0.57
N ASN A 34 0.65 -16.72 -1.15
CA ASN A 34 0.88 -17.18 -2.52
C ASN A 34 2.33 -17.64 -2.81
N PHE A 35 2.99 -18.24 -1.83
CA PHE A 35 4.31 -18.85 -1.98
C PHE A 35 4.25 -20.36 -2.25
N GLY A 36 3.12 -20.86 -2.82
CA GLY A 36 2.93 -22.27 -3.10
C GLY A 36 3.05 -23.13 -1.84
N SER A 37 3.85 -24.19 -1.89
CA SER A 37 4.11 -25.07 -0.74
C SER A 37 5.23 -24.56 0.18
N LEU A 38 5.84 -23.41 -0.13
CA LEU A 38 6.90 -22.86 0.70
C LEU A 38 6.33 -22.46 2.06
N GLY A 39 6.93 -22.92 3.13
CA GLY A 39 6.45 -22.68 4.49
C GLY A 39 5.47 -23.71 5.04
N THR A 40 5.06 -24.70 4.23
CA THR A 40 4.14 -25.77 4.70
C THR A 40 4.79 -26.70 5.71
N PHE A 41 6.07 -27.04 5.53
CA PHE A 41 6.77 -28.01 6.36
C PHE A 41 7.81 -27.40 7.29
N HIS A 42 8.28 -26.20 7.03
CA HIS A 42 9.24 -25.47 7.86
C HIS A 42 9.09 -23.96 7.63
N LYS A 43 9.62 -23.16 8.55
CA LYS A 43 9.71 -21.71 8.35
C LYS A 43 10.66 -21.42 7.18
N PRO A 44 10.20 -20.70 6.13
CA PRO A 44 11.05 -20.40 4.98
C PRO A 44 12.28 -19.57 5.37
N THR A 45 13.40 -19.91 4.78
CA THR A 45 14.61 -19.10 4.89
C THR A 45 14.51 -17.85 4.00
N PRO A 46 15.25 -16.77 4.30
CA PRO A 46 15.30 -15.58 3.46
C PRO A 46 15.68 -15.88 2.01
N SER A 47 16.58 -16.85 1.79
CA SER A 47 17.01 -17.28 0.45
C SER A 47 15.89 -17.97 -0.33
N GLU A 48 15.07 -18.78 0.33
CA GLU A 48 13.92 -19.44 -0.30
C GLU A 48 12.85 -18.42 -0.69
N LEU A 49 12.55 -17.43 0.18
CA LEU A 49 11.62 -16.35 -0.12
C LEU A 49 12.08 -15.52 -1.32
N VAL A 50 13.36 -15.14 -1.34
CA VAL A 50 13.97 -14.39 -2.47
C VAL A 50 13.93 -15.23 -3.74
N GLY A 51 14.34 -16.51 -3.67
CA GLY A 51 14.35 -17.41 -4.82
C GLY A 51 12.96 -17.58 -5.43
N TYR A 52 11.93 -17.70 -4.59
CA TYR A 52 10.54 -17.77 -5.04
C TYR A 52 10.12 -16.49 -5.78
N LEU A 53 10.35 -15.32 -5.18
CA LEU A 53 10.02 -14.03 -5.78
C LEU A 53 10.74 -13.78 -7.10
N GLN A 54 12.01 -14.19 -7.19
CA GLN A 54 12.79 -14.11 -8.43
C GLN A 54 12.23 -15.05 -9.51
N LYS A 55 11.95 -16.31 -9.16
CA LYS A 55 11.34 -17.28 -10.07
C LYS A 55 9.96 -16.81 -10.55
N TYR A 56 9.11 -16.35 -9.64
CA TYR A 56 7.80 -15.78 -9.99
C TYR A 56 7.97 -14.59 -10.96
N SER A 57 8.88 -13.67 -10.65
CA SER A 57 9.08 -12.48 -11.46
C SER A 57 9.72 -12.74 -12.83
N SER A 58 10.38 -13.89 -13.00
CA SER A 58 10.98 -14.29 -14.29
C SER A 58 9.97 -14.55 -15.39
N GLN A 59 8.67 -14.66 -15.08
CA GLN A 59 7.58 -14.71 -16.05
C GLN A 59 7.60 -13.49 -16.99
N ASN A 60 8.20 -12.36 -16.56
CA ASN A 60 8.40 -11.19 -17.40
C ASN A 60 9.82 -10.62 -17.27
N SER A 61 10.73 -11.17 -18.07
CA SER A 61 12.16 -10.78 -18.10
C SER A 61 12.41 -9.32 -18.52
N ARG A 62 11.42 -8.63 -19.11
CA ARG A 62 11.54 -7.21 -19.48
C ARG A 62 11.51 -6.29 -18.25
N ILE A 63 11.04 -6.77 -17.11
CA ILE A 63 10.98 -6.01 -15.87
C ILE A 63 12.28 -6.17 -15.11
N ARG A 64 13.22 -5.24 -15.30
CA ARG A 64 14.57 -5.32 -14.72
C ARG A 64 14.61 -5.17 -13.19
N LYS A 65 13.65 -4.45 -12.60
CA LYS A 65 13.54 -4.24 -11.14
C LYS A 65 12.16 -4.68 -10.67
N PRO A 66 11.94 -6.00 -10.55
CA PRO A 66 10.63 -6.55 -10.26
C PRO A 66 10.16 -6.34 -8.82
N GLN A 67 11.05 -6.02 -7.88
CA GLN A 67 10.65 -5.76 -6.51
C GLN A 67 9.73 -4.54 -6.42
N PHE A 68 8.56 -4.70 -5.83
CA PHE A 68 7.77 -3.64 -5.22
C PHE A 68 7.93 -3.73 -3.70
N HIS A 69 8.32 -2.62 -3.09
CA HIS A 69 8.50 -2.50 -1.65
C HIS A 69 7.87 -1.19 -1.19
N VAL A 70 6.92 -1.27 -0.28
CA VAL A 70 6.26 -0.12 0.31
C VAL A 70 6.26 -0.23 1.82
N ALA A 71 6.54 0.88 2.50
CA ALA A 71 6.34 1.03 3.92
C ALA A 71 5.06 1.84 4.16
N ILE A 72 4.13 1.28 4.94
CA ILE A 72 2.87 1.95 5.33
C ILE A 72 2.93 2.19 6.83
N SER A 73 2.74 3.44 7.26
CA SER A 73 2.76 3.84 8.66
C SER A 73 1.58 4.72 9.02
N CYS A 74 1.07 4.54 10.24
CA CYS A 74 0.17 5.48 10.90
C CYS A 74 0.92 6.25 11.99
N LYS A 75 0.39 7.40 12.39
CA LYS A 75 0.98 8.21 13.44
C LYS A 75 0.69 7.56 14.80
N GLY A 76 1.74 7.35 15.61
CA GLY A 76 1.60 6.71 16.92
C GLY A 76 0.90 5.36 16.84
N HIS A 77 -0.11 5.15 17.67
CA HIS A 77 -0.94 3.93 17.75
C HIS A 77 -2.40 4.18 17.33
N GLU A 78 -2.63 5.06 16.33
CA GLU A 78 -3.97 5.36 15.80
C GLU A 78 -4.68 4.12 15.21
N MET A 79 -3.90 3.11 14.79
CA MET A 79 -4.38 1.81 14.31
C MET A 79 -3.61 0.69 14.99
N SER A 80 -4.31 -0.39 15.29
CA SER A 80 -3.70 -1.67 15.66
C SER A 80 -2.95 -2.29 14.48
N GLU A 81 -2.15 -3.32 14.73
CA GLU A 81 -1.45 -4.05 13.66
C GLU A 81 -2.44 -4.66 12.66
N ASP A 82 -3.55 -5.23 13.16
CA ASP A 82 -4.58 -5.86 12.32
C ASP A 82 -5.31 -4.83 11.44
N GLU A 83 -5.72 -3.70 12.02
CA GLU A 83 -6.34 -2.61 11.25
C GLU A 83 -5.40 -2.02 10.18
N LEU A 84 -4.10 -1.91 10.50
CA LEU A 84 -3.11 -1.46 9.54
C LEU A 84 -2.86 -2.50 8.44
N LEU A 85 -2.97 -3.80 8.76
CA LEU A 85 -2.88 -4.88 7.79
C LEU A 85 -4.09 -4.89 6.84
N ASP A 86 -5.30 -4.71 7.37
CA ASP A 86 -6.52 -4.58 6.55
C ASP A 86 -6.43 -3.38 5.60
N PHE A 87 -5.97 -2.24 6.12
CA PHE A 87 -5.69 -1.06 5.30
C PHE A 87 -4.67 -1.36 4.20
N ALA A 88 -3.59 -2.06 4.54
CA ALA A 88 -2.54 -2.43 3.60
C ALA A 88 -3.05 -3.32 2.46
N HIS A 89 -3.93 -4.29 2.76
CA HIS A 89 -4.58 -5.12 1.75
C HIS A 89 -5.46 -4.30 0.80
N GLN A 90 -6.28 -3.40 1.35
CA GLN A 90 -7.11 -2.52 0.53
C GLN A 90 -6.24 -1.60 -0.35
N TYR A 91 -5.19 -1.01 0.22
CA TYR A 91 -4.22 -0.19 -0.51
C TYR A 91 -3.55 -0.97 -1.65
N LEU A 92 -3.07 -2.19 -1.40
CA LEU A 92 -2.44 -3.03 -2.41
C LEU A 92 -3.40 -3.35 -3.55
N LYS A 93 -4.64 -3.70 -3.23
CA LYS A 93 -5.69 -3.98 -4.22
C LYS A 93 -5.92 -2.78 -5.14
N GLU A 94 -6.06 -1.58 -4.60
CA GLU A 94 -6.28 -0.36 -5.39
C GLU A 94 -5.02 0.07 -6.17
N MET A 95 -3.84 -0.25 -5.66
CA MET A 95 -2.57 -0.04 -6.38
C MET A 95 -2.32 -1.10 -7.47
N GLY A 96 -3.13 -2.17 -7.54
CA GLY A 96 -3.01 -3.26 -8.51
C GLY A 96 -2.06 -4.39 -8.10
N TYR A 97 -1.72 -4.50 -6.82
CA TYR A 97 -0.85 -5.54 -6.26
C TYR A 97 -1.60 -6.59 -5.43
N GLY A 98 -2.92 -6.59 -5.43
CA GLY A 98 -3.77 -7.49 -4.63
C GLY A 98 -4.45 -8.60 -5.45
N GLU A 99 -3.95 -8.95 -6.64
CA GLU A 99 -4.53 -10.02 -7.45
C GLU A 99 -4.27 -11.40 -6.82
N SER A 100 -5.26 -12.30 -6.94
CA SER A 100 -5.12 -13.69 -6.48
C SER A 100 -3.93 -14.37 -7.16
N GLY A 101 -3.08 -15.04 -6.37
CA GLY A 101 -1.86 -15.69 -6.85
C GLY A 101 -0.61 -14.79 -6.85
N GLN A 102 -0.73 -13.51 -6.51
CA GLN A 102 0.43 -12.64 -6.37
C GLN A 102 1.18 -12.94 -5.05
N PRO A 103 2.49 -13.23 -5.06
CA PRO A 103 3.23 -13.48 -3.83
C PRO A 103 3.36 -12.20 -3.00
N LEU A 104 3.12 -12.30 -1.70
CA LEU A 104 3.12 -11.17 -0.77
C LEU A 104 3.82 -11.55 0.52
N LEU A 105 4.71 -10.68 0.99
CA LEU A 105 5.31 -10.71 2.33
C LEU A 105 4.96 -9.42 3.06
N VAL A 106 4.47 -9.55 4.29
CA VAL A 106 4.20 -8.41 5.16
C VAL A 106 4.99 -8.55 6.45
N TYR A 107 5.77 -7.53 6.77
CA TYR A 107 6.57 -7.42 7.98
C TYR A 107 6.05 -6.28 8.84
N SER A 108 5.83 -6.53 10.11
CA SER A 108 5.56 -5.49 11.11
C SER A 108 6.86 -5.11 11.79
N HIS A 109 7.13 -3.81 11.88
CA HIS A 109 8.34 -3.26 12.50
C HIS A 109 8.02 -2.52 13.79
N TYR A 110 8.90 -2.67 14.78
CA TYR A 110 8.76 -2.14 16.15
C TYR A 110 9.92 -1.23 16.57
N ASP A 111 10.75 -0.83 15.62
CA ASP A 111 11.96 -0.02 15.86
C ASP A 111 11.73 1.49 15.83
N THR A 112 10.48 1.91 15.77
CA THR A 112 10.06 3.32 15.84
C THR A 112 8.82 3.47 16.72
N GLU A 113 8.51 4.71 17.13
CA GLU A 113 7.29 5.01 17.91
C GLU A 113 5.99 4.79 17.11
N ASN A 114 6.08 4.74 15.78
CA ASN A 114 4.93 4.55 14.90
C ASN A 114 4.83 3.09 14.48
N THR A 115 3.63 2.52 14.58
CA THR A 115 3.34 1.22 13.96
C THR A 115 3.49 1.33 12.45
N HIS A 116 4.30 0.45 11.85
CA HIS A 116 4.48 0.45 10.40
C HIS A 116 4.71 -0.94 9.83
N LEU A 117 4.18 -1.15 8.63
CA LEU A 117 4.32 -2.38 7.87
C LEU A 117 5.25 -2.18 6.68
N HIS A 118 6.15 -3.13 6.47
CA HIS A 118 6.91 -3.26 5.23
C HIS A 118 6.34 -4.38 4.38
N ILE A 119 5.96 -4.06 3.16
CA ILE A 119 5.30 -4.98 2.24
C ILE A 119 6.21 -5.20 1.05
N VAL A 120 6.49 -6.46 0.74
CA VAL A 120 7.34 -6.85 -0.40
C VAL A 120 6.56 -7.79 -1.31
N THR A 121 6.47 -7.40 -2.59
CA THR A 121 5.84 -8.21 -3.65
C THR A 121 6.51 -7.95 -5.00
N SER A 122 6.00 -8.57 -6.06
CA SER A 122 6.49 -8.41 -7.42
C SER A 122 5.71 -7.36 -8.20
N ARG A 123 6.40 -6.63 -9.10
CA ARG A 123 5.78 -5.78 -10.12
C ARG A 123 5.26 -6.56 -11.34
N VAL A 124 5.37 -7.88 -11.29
CA VAL A 124 4.80 -8.80 -12.27
C VAL A 124 3.47 -9.30 -11.72
N ALA A 125 2.40 -9.11 -12.46
CA ALA A 125 1.08 -9.64 -12.11
C ALA A 125 1.03 -11.16 -12.34
N PRO A 126 0.05 -11.89 -11.78
CA PRO A 126 -0.07 -13.34 -11.95
C PRO A 126 -0.18 -13.80 -13.43
N ASP A 127 -0.69 -12.95 -14.31
CA ASP A 127 -0.78 -13.16 -15.76
C ASP A 127 0.51 -12.80 -16.53
N GLY A 128 1.58 -12.44 -15.82
CA GLY A 128 2.88 -12.08 -16.38
C GLY A 128 2.98 -10.61 -16.89
N ARG A 129 1.90 -9.84 -16.92
CA ARG A 129 1.99 -8.42 -17.31
C ARG A 129 2.66 -7.58 -16.22
N LYS A 130 3.19 -6.43 -16.62
CA LYS A 130 3.74 -5.45 -15.69
C LYS A 130 2.63 -4.67 -15.02
N ILE A 131 2.62 -4.62 -13.71
CA ILE A 131 1.72 -3.77 -12.93
C ILE A 131 2.03 -2.30 -13.21
N GLN A 132 0.98 -1.49 -13.39
CA GLN A 132 1.11 -0.06 -13.69
C GLN A 132 1.89 0.67 -12.59
N HIS A 133 2.99 1.32 -12.97
CA HIS A 133 3.89 2.01 -12.05
C HIS A 133 4.11 3.50 -12.41
N SER A 134 3.49 3.99 -13.48
CA SER A 134 3.57 5.41 -13.84
C SER A 134 2.92 6.25 -12.75
N HIS A 135 3.64 7.31 -12.35
CA HIS A 135 3.18 8.23 -11.31
C HIS A 135 2.75 7.53 -10.00
N GLU A 136 3.35 6.37 -9.68
CA GLU A 136 2.91 5.52 -8.57
C GLU A 136 2.89 6.23 -7.21
N ARG A 137 3.80 7.19 -6.96
CA ARG A 137 3.82 7.95 -5.70
C ARG A 137 2.60 8.86 -5.56
N ARG A 138 2.20 9.55 -6.65
CA ARG A 138 1.00 10.39 -6.65
C ARG A 138 -0.25 9.51 -6.50
N ARG A 139 -0.35 8.45 -7.29
CA ARG A 139 -1.46 7.49 -7.21
C ARG A 139 -1.56 6.84 -5.82
N SER A 140 -0.43 6.53 -5.20
CA SER A 140 -0.36 6.02 -3.84
C SER A 140 -1.02 6.96 -2.84
N GLN A 141 -0.76 8.27 -2.93
CA GLN A 141 -1.40 9.25 -2.05
C GLN A 141 -2.90 9.39 -2.34
N GLU A 142 -3.29 9.41 -3.62
CA GLU A 142 -4.70 9.44 -4.02
C GLU A 142 -5.47 8.21 -3.50
N VAL A 143 -4.84 7.03 -3.48
CA VAL A 143 -5.41 5.79 -2.91
C VAL A 143 -5.59 5.92 -1.40
N ILE A 144 -4.56 6.40 -0.69
CA ILE A 144 -4.64 6.62 0.76
C ILE A 144 -5.80 7.57 1.10
N ASP A 145 -5.85 8.72 0.41
CA ASP A 145 -6.87 9.74 0.66
C ASP A 145 -8.29 9.18 0.41
N ARG A 146 -8.45 8.33 -0.60
CA ARG A 146 -9.72 7.66 -0.90
C ARG A 146 -10.13 6.67 0.18
N ILE A 147 -9.22 5.78 0.60
CA ILE A 147 -9.51 4.78 1.64
C ILE A 147 -9.87 5.46 2.97
N LEU A 148 -9.18 6.56 3.30
CA LEU A 148 -9.45 7.34 4.53
C LEU A 148 -10.66 8.26 4.42
N GLY A 149 -11.38 8.29 3.30
CA GLY A 149 -12.51 9.19 3.07
C GLY A 149 -12.12 10.67 2.91
N ASN A 150 -10.83 10.95 2.70
CA ASN A 150 -10.29 12.30 2.51
C ASN A 150 -10.18 12.69 1.03
N ASP A 151 -10.90 12.01 0.14
CA ASP A 151 -10.85 12.28 -1.30
C ASP A 151 -11.43 13.67 -1.59
N ARG A 152 -10.55 14.62 -1.89
CA ARG A 152 -10.91 16.01 -2.19
C ARG A 152 -11.86 16.13 -3.39
N LYS A 153 -11.74 15.23 -4.38
CA LYS A 153 -12.65 15.24 -5.55
C LYS A 153 -14.06 14.87 -5.14
N LYS A 154 -14.21 13.76 -4.41
CA LYS A 154 -15.51 13.33 -3.91
C LYS A 154 -16.13 14.38 -3.01
N LYS A 155 -15.35 14.95 -2.09
CA LYS A 155 -15.81 16.02 -1.20
C LYS A 155 -16.26 17.26 -2.00
N THR A 156 -15.52 17.66 -3.05
CA THR A 156 -15.90 18.76 -3.93
C THR A 156 -17.15 18.43 -4.74
N GLU A 157 -17.30 17.20 -5.24
CA GLU A 157 -18.51 16.75 -5.96
C GLU A 157 -19.72 16.75 -5.02
N ASP A 158 -19.59 16.21 -3.81
CA ASP A 158 -20.64 16.21 -2.80
C ASP A 158 -21.02 17.65 -2.39
N ASP A 159 -20.05 18.57 -2.22
CA ASP A 159 -20.29 19.99 -1.94
C ASP A 159 -21.00 20.71 -3.09
N ILE A 160 -20.65 20.42 -4.34
CA ILE A 160 -21.32 20.95 -5.54
C ILE A 160 -22.75 20.43 -5.63
N ASP A 161 -22.97 19.16 -5.39
CA ASP A 161 -24.33 18.56 -5.47
C ASP A 161 -25.21 19.04 -4.32
N ALA A 162 -24.66 19.23 -3.12
CA ALA A 162 -25.34 19.89 -2.03
C ALA A 162 -25.70 21.35 -2.40
N ALA A 163 -24.77 22.11 -3.00
CA ALA A 163 -25.02 23.49 -3.44
C ALA A 163 -26.10 23.58 -4.52
N LYS A 164 -26.20 22.61 -5.43
CA LYS A 164 -27.25 22.56 -6.47
C LYS A 164 -28.66 22.36 -5.89
N GLN A 165 -28.76 21.76 -4.70
CA GLN A 165 -30.06 21.55 -4.04
C GLN A 165 -30.58 22.83 -3.35
N TYR A 166 -29.73 23.85 -3.18
CA TYR A 166 -30.13 25.12 -2.60
C TYR A 166 -30.57 26.12 -3.69
N THR A 167 -31.78 26.68 -3.53
CA THR A 167 -32.26 27.76 -4.37
C THR A 167 -31.77 29.10 -3.79
N PHE A 168 -30.80 29.70 -4.46
CA PHE A 168 -30.30 31.00 -4.04
C PHE A 168 -31.12 32.13 -4.66
N SER A 169 -31.60 33.06 -3.86
CA SER A 169 -32.33 34.24 -4.34
C SER A 169 -31.40 35.36 -4.81
N SER A 170 -30.10 35.28 -4.49
CA SER A 170 -29.09 36.25 -4.93
C SER A 170 -27.69 35.65 -5.00
N PHE A 171 -26.84 36.24 -5.85
CA PHE A 171 -25.41 35.87 -5.95
C PHE A 171 -24.65 36.08 -4.63
N ALA A 172 -25.09 37.05 -3.82
CA ALA A 172 -24.50 37.27 -2.49
C ALA A 172 -24.76 36.12 -1.53
N GLN A 173 -25.94 35.51 -1.54
CA GLN A 173 -26.25 34.32 -0.76
C GLN A 173 -25.42 33.10 -1.21
N PHE A 174 -25.26 32.88 -2.52
CA PHE A 174 -24.38 31.85 -3.07
C PHE A 174 -22.94 32.02 -2.59
N LYS A 175 -22.42 33.24 -2.61
CA LYS A 175 -21.06 33.57 -2.14
C LYS A 175 -20.87 33.36 -0.64
N ALA A 176 -21.88 33.71 0.17
CA ALA A 176 -21.85 33.54 1.62
C ALA A 176 -21.87 32.08 2.04
N SER A 177 -22.63 31.19 1.35
CA SER A 177 -22.68 29.76 1.62
C SER A 177 -21.34 29.06 1.34
N ASN A 178 -20.60 29.48 0.31
CA ASN A 178 -19.28 28.91 -0.01
C ASN A 178 -18.19 29.29 1.01
N HIS A 179 -18.36 30.34 1.82
CA HIS A 179 -17.42 30.68 2.89
C HIS A 179 -17.70 29.96 4.21
N GLY A 180 -18.90 29.37 4.38
CA GLY A 180 -19.28 28.61 5.56
C GLY A 180 -18.83 27.12 5.53
N PHE A 181 -18.46 26.60 4.36
CA PHE A 181 -18.01 25.19 4.20
C PHE A 181 -16.50 24.97 4.42
N HIS A 182 -15.72 26.02 4.70
CA HIS A 182 -14.27 25.91 4.95
C HIS A 182 -13.86 26.12 6.41
N GLY A 183 -14.81 26.07 7.35
CA GLY A 183 -14.52 26.30 8.76
C GLY A 183 -15.36 25.45 9.70
N ILE A 184 -15.03 24.17 9.81
CA ILE A 184 -15.14 23.34 11.03
C ILE A 184 -14.08 22.27 10.94
#